data_8a39efa18e5371bd1b0b0cf5989f673e
#
_entry.id   8a39efa18e5371bd1b0b0cf5989f673e
#
_cell.length_a   1.000
_cell.length_b   1.000
_cell.length_c   1.000
_cell.angle_alpha   90.00
_cell.angle_beta   90.00
_cell.angle_gamma   90.00
#
_symmetry.space_group_name_H-M   'P 1'
#
loop_
_entity.id
_entity.type
_entity.pdbx_description
1 polymer ?
#
loop_
_entity_poly.entity_id
_entity_poly.type
_entity_poly.pdbx_seq_one_letter_code
_entity_poly.pdbx_strand_id
1 'polypeptide(L)'
;MNLEKLFNLFVSHDDFRNDMQTPFKQGNYYFATDAHSMIYIECDKAKLDYEERLKPNALHIVESDLHEPIKVDINLICSFITDKHKEMNEIIEELKTCKDCRGSGEVEWEYNRYTKEDECPVCEGRRQSMQEVETDKIIVDHSTIYEVFDSKFNYTLLDRLVNSCRMIGEPCYKIRGVERQSFHFKCGDFTIVLMPMMSQDADYHITL
;
A
#
# COMPACT_ATOMS: atom_id res chain seq x y z
N MET A 1 3.27 -15.75 -16.64
CA MET A 1 3.21 -14.70 -15.58
C MET A 1 3.46 -13.34 -16.23
N ASN A 2 2.67 -12.31 -15.87
CA ASN A 2 2.91 -10.93 -16.31
C ASN A 2 3.74 -10.21 -15.24
N LEU A 3 5.03 -10.02 -15.52
CA LEU A 3 5.98 -9.41 -14.56
C LEU A 3 5.65 -7.94 -14.27
N GLU A 4 5.28 -7.18 -15.30
CA GLU A 4 4.91 -5.77 -15.14
C GLU A 4 3.72 -5.62 -14.18
N LYS A 5 2.67 -6.42 -14.37
CA LYS A 5 1.53 -6.43 -13.46
C LYS A 5 1.91 -6.82 -12.03
N LEU A 6 2.84 -7.79 -11.87
CA LEU A 6 3.33 -8.22 -10.57
C LEU A 6 4.09 -7.09 -9.84
N PHE A 7 5.03 -6.44 -10.53
CA PHE A 7 5.80 -5.34 -9.95
C PHE A 7 4.92 -4.13 -9.63
N ASN A 8 3.93 -3.83 -10.48
CA ASN A 8 3.00 -2.72 -10.26
C ASN A 8 2.09 -2.89 -9.02
N LEU A 9 1.99 -4.08 -8.44
CA LEU A 9 1.34 -4.24 -7.13
C LEU A 9 2.10 -3.57 -5.98
N PHE A 10 3.38 -3.28 -6.17
CA PHE A 10 4.28 -2.79 -5.12
C PHE A 10 4.72 -1.35 -5.31
N VAL A 11 4.33 -0.68 -6.39
CA VAL A 11 4.66 0.75 -6.58
C VAL A 11 3.76 1.65 -5.74
N SER A 12 4.26 2.83 -5.41
CA SER A 12 3.47 3.86 -4.74
C SER A 12 2.56 4.58 -5.73
N HIS A 13 1.34 4.88 -5.29
CA HIS A 13 0.42 5.77 -6.00
C HIS A 13 0.36 7.17 -5.35
N ASP A 14 1.25 7.45 -4.41
CA ASP A 14 1.36 8.72 -3.72
C ASP A 14 2.23 9.69 -4.53
N ASP A 15 1.69 10.85 -4.88
CA ASP A 15 2.36 11.88 -5.67
C ASP A 15 3.62 12.45 -4.99
N PHE A 16 3.74 12.32 -3.67
CA PHE A 16 4.93 12.74 -2.92
C PHE A 16 6.07 11.72 -2.96
N ARG A 17 5.86 10.52 -3.52
CA ARG A 17 6.83 9.42 -3.58
C ARG A 17 7.25 9.08 -5.00
N ASN A 18 7.64 10.08 -5.77
CA ASN A 18 7.96 9.95 -7.19
C ASN A 18 8.98 8.84 -7.49
N ASP A 19 9.98 8.64 -6.62
CA ASP A 19 11.03 7.62 -6.79
C ASP A 19 10.51 6.18 -6.63
N MET A 20 9.26 5.99 -6.17
CA MET A 20 8.63 4.69 -5.91
C MET A 20 7.40 4.43 -6.81
N GLN A 21 7.06 5.33 -7.73
CA GLN A 21 5.89 5.19 -8.59
C GLN A 21 6.09 4.20 -9.74
N THR A 22 7.31 3.81 -10.03
CA THR A 22 7.64 2.83 -11.07
C THR A 22 8.70 1.85 -10.57
N PRO A 23 8.68 0.59 -11.07
CA PRO A 23 9.77 -0.34 -10.81
C PRO A 23 11.11 0.21 -11.29
N PHE A 24 12.20 -0.23 -10.67
CA PHE A 24 13.55 0.22 -10.98
C PHE A 24 14.57 -0.89 -10.84
N LYS A 25 15.77 -0.66 -11.40
CA LYS A 25 16.94 -1.50 -11.22
C LYS A 25 17.90 -0.84 -10.22
N GLN A 26 18.49 -1.64 -9.32
CA GLN A 26 19.58 -1.18 -8.45
C GLN A 26 20.56 -2.34 -8.25
N GLY A 27 21.80 -2.10 -8.67
CA GLY A 27 22.81 -3.16 -8.66
C GLY A 27 22.38 -4.37 -9.51
N ASN A 28 22.41 -5.56 -8.90
CA ASN A 28 22.05 -6.81 -9.60
C ASN A 28 20.60 -7.24 -9.40
N TYR A 29 19.70 -6.30 -9.03
CA TYR A 29 18.30 -6.60 -8.74
C TYR A 29 17.34 -5.64 -9.40
N TYR A 30 16.14 -6.15 -9.72
CA TYR A 30 14.96 -5.35 -10.04
C TYR A 30 14.07 -5.24 -8.82
N PHE A 31 13.54 -4.03 -8.56
CA PHE A 31 12.74 -3.68 -7.38
C PHE A 31 11.44 -2.98 -7.77
N ALA A 32 10.42 -3.17 -6.95
CA ALA A 32 9.31 -2.23 -6.82
C ALA A 32 8.95 -2.11 -5.33
N THR A 33 8.65 -0.92 -4.86
CA THR A 33 8.31 -0.64 -3.45
C THR A 33 7.43 0.58 -3.30
N ASP A 34 6.59 0.56 -2.26
CA ASP A 34 5.80 1.70 -1.76
C ASP A 34 6.25 2.16 -0.36
N ALA A 35 7.42 1.69 0.11
CA ALA A 35 7.99 1.83 1.44
C ALA A 35 7.36 0.95 2.54
N HIS A 36 6.18 0.38 2.34
CA HIS A 36 5.52 -0.54 3.27
C HIS A 36 5.67 -1.99 2.85
N SER A 37 5.87 -2.19 1.57
CA SER A 37 6.13 -3.49 0.96
C SER A 37 7.12 -3.35 -0.20
N MET A 38 7.75 -4.45 -0.56
CA MET A 38 8.68 -4.50 -1.68
C MET A 38 8.65 -5.88 -2.33
N ILE A 39 8.88 -5.91 -3.64
CA ILE A 39 9.23 -7.13 -4.36
C ILE A 39 10.56 -6.93 -5.06
N TYR A 40 11.39 -7.98 -5.08
CA TYR A 40 12.62 -7.97 -5.87
C TYR A 40 12.96 -9.35 -6.44
N ILE A 41 13.77 -9.33 -7.51
CA ILE A 41 14.35 -10.49 -8.19
C ILE A 41 15.74 -10.15 -8.70
N GLU A 42 16.62 -11.13 -8.80
CA GLU A 42 17.94 -10.98 -9.43
C GLU A 42 17.80 -10.74 -10.94
N CYS A 43 18.67 -9.87 -11.50
CA CYS A 43 18.61 -9.51 -12.93
C CYS A 43 18.86 -10.69 -13.89
N ASP A 44 19.60 -11.72 -13.46
CA ASP A 44 19.83 -12.92 -14.25
C ASP A 44 18.61 -13.85 -14.35
N LYS A 45 17.65 -13.71 -13.43
CA LYS A 45 16.40 -14.50 -13.37
C LYS A 45 15.26 -13.90 -14.18
N ALA A 46 15.35 -12.61 -14.52
CA ALA A 46 14.32 -11.94 -15.30
C ALA A 46 14.96 -10.95 -16.28
N LYS A 47 14.44 -10.89 -17.51
CA LYS A 47 14.84 -9.87 -18.49
C LYS A 47 13.83 -8.74 -18.46
N LEU A 48 14.13 -7.70 -17.68
CA LEU A 48 13.32 -6.50 -17.54
C LEU A 48 14.16 -5.29 -17.98
N ASP A 49 13.50 -4.28 -18.53
CA ASP A 49 14.13 -3.04 -18.98
C ASP A 49 13.68 -1.90 -18.06
N TYR A 50 14.18 -1.93 -16.82
CA TYR A 50 13.92 -0.89 -15.84
C TYR A 50 15.12 0.02 -15.67
N GLU A 51 14.83 1.31 -15.48
CA GLU A 51 15.83 2.34 -15.26
C GLU A 51 16.65 2.06 -13.98
N GLU A 52 17.98 2.24 -14.07
CA GLU A 52 18.83 2.10 -12.90
C GLU A 52 18.73 3.35 -12.02
N ARG A 53 18.47 3.15 -10.71
CA ARG A 53 18.30 4.21 -9.73
C ARG A 53 19.13 3.98 -8.49
N LEU A 54 19.58 5.08 -7.88
CA LEU A 54 20.30 5.06 -6.60
C LEU A 54 19.37 5.26 -5.40
N LYS A 55 18.15 5.74 -5.65
CA LYS A 55 17.11 5.96 -4.63
C LYS A 55 15.78 5.35 -5.09
N PRO A 56 14.97 4.80 -4.15
CA PRO A 56 15.33 4.56 -2.75
C PRO A 56 16.46 3.54 -2.62
N ASN A 57 17.21 3.57 -1.50
CA ASN A 57 18.26 2.57 -1.26
C ASN A 57 17.65 1.24 -0.81
N ALA A 58 17.32 0.37 -1.76
CA ALA A 58 16.69 -0.93 -1.52
C ALA A 58 17.70 -2.06 -1.25
N LEU A 59 18.96 -1.91 -1.68
CA LEU A 59 20.00 -2.95 -1.56
C LEU A 59 20.26 -3.37 -0.10
N HIS A 60 20.20 -2.44 0.86
CA HIS A 60 20.43 -2.76 2.27
C HIS A 60 19.41 -3.77 2.86
N ILE A 61 18.24 -3.92 2.21
CA ILE A 61 17.21 -4.88 2.61
C ILE A 61 17.55 -6.28 2.12
N VAL A 62 18.23 -6.39 0.96
CA VAL A 62 18.63 -7.66 0.36
C VAL A 62 19.74 -8.35 1.15
N GLU A 63 20.69 -7.58 1.71
CA GLU A 63 21.91 -8.06 2.39
C GLU A 63 21.67 -8.62 3.79
N SER A 64 20.44 -8.85 4.16
CA SER A 64 20.07 -9.25 5.50
C SER A 64 20.16 -10.77 5.73
N ASP A 65 20.51 -11.16 6.97
CA ASP A 65 20.61 -12.56 7.38
C ASP A 65 19.31 -13.33 7.15
N LEU A 66 19.42 -14.52 6.54
CA LEU A 66 18.29 -15.42 6.30
C LEU A 66 18.15 -16.40 7.46
N HIS A 67 16.91 -16.72 7.79
CA HIS A 67 16.54 -17.76 8.74
C HIS A 67 16.19 -19.07 8.01
N GLU A 68 16.00 -20.15 8.75
CA GLU A 68 15.46 -21.39 8.19
C GLU A 68 14.09 -21.12 7.52
N PRO A 69 13.88 -21.57 6.27
CA PRO A 69 12.64 -21.33 5.55
C PRO A 69 11.47 -22.05 6.23
N ILE A 70 10.40 -21.29 6.55
CA ILE A 70 9.15 -21.84 7.05
C ILE A 70 8.12 -21.74 5.92
N LYS A 71 7.53 -22.88 5.53
CA LYS A 71 6.49 -22.91 4.51
C LYS A 71 5.25 -22.16 4.98
N VAL A 72 4.72 -21.30 4.11
CA VAL A 72 3.53 -20.49 4.39
C VAL A 72 2.35 -21.02 3.59
N ASP A 73 1.24 -21.28 4.26
CA ASP A 73 -0.01 -21.64 3.60
C ASP A 73 -0.74 -20.37 3.14
N ILE A 74 -0.46 -19.97 1.89
CA ILE A 74 -1.08 -18.78 1.27
C ILE A 74 -2.60 -18.94 1.11
N ASN A 75 -3.10 -20.17 0.92
CA ASN A 75 -4.54 -20.38 0.79
C ASN A 75 -5.26 -20.18 2.14
N LEU A 76 -4.62 -20.58 3.23
CA LEU A 76 -5.16 -20.32 4.56
C LEU A 76 -5.23 -18.82 4.86
N ILE A 77 -4.15 -18.07 4.57
CA ILE A 77 -4.16 -16.61 4.73
C ILE A 77 -5.28 -16.01 3.85
N CYS A 78 -5.36 -16.42 2.59
CA CYS A 78 -6.38 -15.91 1.67
C CYS A 78 -7.79 -16.15 2.17
N SER A 79 -8.14 -17.38 2.54
CA SER A 79 -9.49 -17.69 3.04
C SER A 79 -9.79 -16.87 4.30
N PHE A 80 -8.81 -16.75 5.19
CA PHE A 80 -8.98 -16.01 6.44
C PHE A 80 -9.26 -14.52 6.21
N ILE A 81 -8.47 -13.82 5.38
CA ILE A 81 -8.69 -12.40 5.10
C ILE A 81 -9.95 -12.16 4.25
N THR A 82 -10.41 -13.16 3.50
CA THR A 82 -11.67 -13.11 2.76
C THR A 82 -12.89 -13.24 3.69
N ASP A 83 -12.80 -14.13 4.68
CA ASP A 83 -13.90 -14.46 5.57
C ASP A 83 -13.98 -13.55 6.82
N LYS A 84 -12.84 -12.96 7.19
CA LYS A 84 -12.66 -12.18 8.42
C LYS A 84 -12.00 -10.84 8.10
N HIS A 85 -12.81 -9.83 7.88
CA HIS A 85 -12.38 -8.45 7.69
C HIS A 85 -13.43 -7.51 8.29
N LYS A 86 -13.03 -6.28 8.55
CA LYS A 86 -13.98 -5.21 8.84
C LYS A 86 -14.60 -4.72 7.55
N GLU A 87 -15.82 -4.27 7.65
CA GLU A 87 -16.54 -3.63 6.55
C GLU A 87 -16.69 -2.15 6.81
N MET A 88 -16.69 -1.36 5.76
CA MET A 88 -16.98 0.07 5.81
C MET A 88 -17.81 0.49 4.61
N ASN A 89 -18.49 1.59 4.73
CA ASN A 89 -19.17 2.19 3.58
C ASN A 89 -18.13 2.80 2.62
N GLU A 90 -18.34 2.62 1.32
CA GLU A 90 -17.49 3.23 0.31
C GLU A 90 -17.62 4.75 0.37
N ILE A 91 -16.48 5.45 0.42
CA ILE A 91 -16.41 6.90 0.35
C ILE A 91 -16.01 7.27 -1.08
N ILE A 92 -16.82 8.09 -1.73
CA ILE A 92 -16.54 8.62 -3.06
C ILE A 92 -16.40 10.13 -3.02
N GLU A 93 -15.63 10.69 -3.96
CA GLU A 93 -15.55 12.12 -4.15
C GLU A 93 -16.63 12.57 -5.15
N GLU A 94 -17.49 13.49 -4.75
CA GLU A 94 -18.49 14.10 -5.61
C GLU A 94 -18.35 15.61 -5.65
N LEU A 95 -18.60 16.18 -6.83
CA LEU A 95 -18.65 17.63 -6.99
C LEU A 95 -19.98 18.17 -6.42
N LYS A 96 -19.93 18.84 -5.30
CA LYS A 96 -21.09 19.41 -4.61
C LYS A 96 -20.95 20.91 -4.40
N THR A 97 -22.06 21.55 -4.08
CA THR A 97 -22.07 22.96 -3.68
C THR A 97 -21.03 23.18 -2.58
N CYS A 98 -20.12 24.11 -2.80
CA CYS A 98 -19.07 24.42 -1.84
C CYS A 98 -19.68 24.82 -0.48
N LYS A 99 -19.27 24.12 0.59
CA LYS A 99 -19.80 24.36 1.95
C LYS A 99 -19.34 25.68 2.53
N ASP A 100 -18.10 26.10 2.22
CA ASP A 100 -17.51 27.30 2.83
C ASP A 100 -18.17 28.57 2.32
N CYS A 101 -18.38 28.70 1.02
CA CYS A 101 -19.10 29.85 0.47
C CYS A 101 -20.60 29.57 0.22
N ARG A 102 -21.09 28.37 0.55
CA ARG A 102 -22.48 27.96 0.33
C ARG A 102 -22.96 28.17 -1.10
N GLY A 103 -22.04 28.08 -2.07
CA GLY A 103 -22.32 28.22 -3.49
C GLY A 103 -22.31 29.66 -4.00
N SER A 104 -21.93 30.67 -3.20
CA SER A 104 -21.75 32.05 -3.67
C SER A 104 -20.53 32.20 -4.56
N GLY A 105 -19.47 31.41 -4.33
CA GLY A 105 -18.14 31.55 -4.95
C GLY A 105 -17.24 32.53 -4.21
N GLU A 106 -17.76 33.28 -3.23
CA GLU A 106 -17.08 34.34 -2.51
C GLU A 106 -17.22 34.11 -1.01
N VAL A 107 -16.26 34.60 -0.23
CA VAL A 107 -16.26 34.56 1.23
C VAL A 107 -15.94 35.96 1.76
N GLU A 108 -16.59 36.32 2.84
CA GLU A 108 -16.34 37.60 3.53
C GLU A 108 -15.28 37.36 4.62
N TRP A 109 -14.20 38.15 4.56
CA TRP A 109 -13.15 38.19 5.58
C TRP A 109 -13.36 39.40 6.47
N GLU A 110 -13.49 39.16 7.76
CA GLU A 110 -13.58 40.22 8.75
C GLU A 110 -12.28 40.34 9.57
N TYR A 111 -11.67 41.53 9.56
CA TYR A 111 -10.51 41.80 10.39
C TYR A 111 -10.71 43.17 11.10
N ASN A 112 -10.91 43.15 12.40
CA ASN A 112 -11.26 44.28 13.22
C ASN A 112 -12.58 44.96 12.74
N ARG A 113 -12.46 46.10 12.06
CA ARG A 113 -13.60 46.86 11.50
C ARG A 113 -13.64 46.88 9.98
N TYR A 114 -12.78 46.07 9.35
CA TYR A 114 -12.69 45.99 7.90
C TYR A 114 -13.27 44.64 7.45
N THR A 115 -14.19 44.75 6.52
CA THR A 115 -14.71 43.58 5.79
C THR A 115 -14.20 43.61 4.37
N LYS A 116 -13.82 42.45 3.84
CA LYS A 116 -13.39 42.26 2.45
C LYS A 116 -14.04 40.99 1.90
N GLU A 117 -14.71 41.14 0.78
CA GLU A 117 -15.14 40.00 -0.02
C GLU A 117 -13.98 39.55 -0.91
N ASP A 118 -13.76 38.23 -1.01
CA ASP A 118 -12.74 37.65 -1.83
C ASP A 118 -13.24 36.33 -2.39
N GLU A 119 -12.61 35.84 -3.44
CA GLU A 119 -12.92 34.48 -3.99
C GLU A 119 -12.77 33.43 -2.90
N CYS A 120 -13.69 32.48 -2.87
CA CYS A 120 -13.63 31.38 -1.91
C CYS A 120 -12.38 30.52 -2.16
N PRO A 121 -11.46 30.39 -1.20
CA PRO A 121 -10.20 29.69 -1.39
C PRO A 121 -10.38 28.16 -1.61
N VAL A 122 -11.52 27.61 -1.17
CA VAL A 122 -11.80 26.16 -1.30
C VAL A 122 -12.30 25.80 -2.70
N CYS A 123 -13.15 26.65 -3.30
CA CYS A 123 -13.68 26.37 -4.64
C CYS A 123 -13.12 27.30 -5.72
N GLU A 124 -12.24 28.24 -5.35
CA GLU A 124 -11.64 29.21 -6.28
C GLU A 124 -12.69 29.90 -7.16
N GLY A 125 -13.74 30.40 -6.55
CA GLY A 125 -14.88 31.05 -7.23
C GLY A 125 -15.82 30.12 -8.01
N ARG A 126 -15.50 28.82 -8.12
CA ARG A 126 -16.26 27.82 -8.93
C ARG A 126 -17.63 27.46 -8.33
N ARG A 127 -17.92 27.86 -7.10
CA ARG A 127 -19.16 27.60 -6.36
C ARG A 127 -19.40 26.15 -5.96
N GLN A 128 -18.58 25.21 -6.47
CA GLN A 128 -18.62 23.79 -6.19
C GLN A 128 -17.21 23.31 -5.78
N SER A 129 -17.15 22.33 -4.90
CA SER A 129 -15.92 21.67 -4.47
C SER A 129 -16.11 20.17 -4.42
N MET A 130 -15.01 19.42 -4.61
CA MET A 130 -15.00 17.98 -4.35
C MET A 130 -15.25 17.75 -2.87
N GLN A 131 -16.18 16.87 -2.56
CA GLN A 131 -16.53 16.49 -1.19
C GLN A 131 -16.62 14.98 -1.09
N GLU A 132 -16.10 14.45 0.00
CA GLU A 132 -16.28 13.05 0.34
C GLU A 132 -17.74 12.76 0.72
N VAL A 133 -18.29 11.71 0.12
CA VAL A 133 -19.65 11.25 0.35
C VAL A 133 -19.62 9.77 0.65
N GLU A 134 -20.17 9.41 1.79
CA GLU A 134 -20.37 8.02 2.16
C GLU A 134 -21.54 7.44 1.36
N THR A 135 -21.34 6.28 0.75
CA THR A 135 -22.36 5.56 -0.01
C THR A 135 -22.93 4.40 0.80
N ASP A 136 -24.05 3.83 0.36
CA ASP A 136 -24.61 2.61 0.96
C ASP A 136 -23.87 1.33 0.54
N LYS A 137 -22.84 1.44 -0.31
CA LYS A 137 -22.07 0.29 -0.77
C LYS A 137 -21.06 -0.11 0.29
N ILE A 138 -21.18 -1.33 0.76
CA ILE A 138 -20.24 -1.93 1.71
C ILE A 138 -19.02 -2.46 0.97
N ILE A 139 -17.85 -2.09 1.46
CA ILE A 139 -16.54 -2.54 0.97
C ILE A 139 -15.67 -3.05 2.12
N VAL A 140 -14.63 -3.80 1.79
CA VAL A 140 -13.64 -4.23 2.78
C VAL A 140 -12.90 -3.01 3.36
N ASP A 141 -12.84 -2.93 4.67
CA ASP A 141 -11.98 -1.95 5.34
C ASP A 141 -10.52 -2.42 5.28
N HIS A 142 -9.76 -1.79 4.40
CA HIS A 142 -8.34 -2.09 4.19
C HIS A 142 -7.46 -1.76 5.39
N SER A 143 -7.98 -1.05 6.39
CA SER A 143 -7.30 -0.81 7.67
C SER A 143 -7.40 -1.98 8.64
N THR A 144 -8.20 -3.01 8.33
CA THR A 144 -8.29 -4.25 9.13
C THR A 144 -6.91 -4.83 9.40
N ILE A 145 -6.60 -5.12 10.67
CA ILE A 145 -5.29 -5.57 11.11
C ILE A 145 -5.35 -7.04 11.55
N TYR A 146 -4.41 -7.82 11.03
CA TYR A 146 -4.24 -9.23 11.36
C TYR A 146 -2.91 -9.45 12.05
N GLU A 147 -2.91 -10.26 13.11
CA GLU A 147 -1.68 -10.79 13.69
C GLU A 147 -1.38 -12.15 13.07
N VAL A 148 -0.21 -12.27 12.45
CA VAL A 148 0.32 -13.50 11.86
C VAL A 148 1.84 -13.49 12.02
N PHE A 149 2.45 -14.63 12.34
CA PHE A 149 3.89 -14.76 12.65
C PHE A 149 4.38 -13.88 13.81
N ASP A 150 3.54 -13.67 14.83
CA ASP A 150 3.79 -12.77 15.97
C ASP A 150 4.02 -11.31 15.56
N SER A 151 3.42 -10.90 14.44
CA SER A 151 3.51 -9.54 13.90
C SER A 151 2.21 -9.12 13.23
N LYS A 152 2.01 -7.82 13.13
CA LYS A 152 0.74 -7.24 12.68
C LYS A 152 0.87 -6.69 11.27
N PHE A 153 -0.10 -7.04 10.43
CA PHE A 153 -0.19 -6.59 9.03
C PHE A 153 -1.61 -6.12 8.73
N ASN A 154 -1.76 -5.07 7.96
CA ASN A 154 -3.09 -4.69 7.48
C ASN A 154 -3.54 -5.59 6.32
N TYR A 155 -4.83 -5.50 6.00
CA TYR A 155 -5.46 -6.23 4.90
C TYR A 155 -4.68 -6.07 3.60
N THR A 156 -4.34 -4.84 3.22
CA THR A 156 -3.65 -4.54 1.96
C THR A 156 -2.31 -5.27 1.81
N LEU A 157 -1.52 -5.35 2.88
CA LEU A 157 -0.22 -6.04 2.84
C LEU A 157 -0.38 -7.56 2.66
N LEU A 158 -1.33 -8.16 3.39
CA LEU A 158 -1.58 -9.61 3.27
C LEU A 158 -2.23 -9.97 1.93
N ASP A 159 -3.18 -9.17 1.45
CA ASP A 159 -3.80 -9.36 0.13
C ASP A 159 -2.75 -9.24 -0.99
N ARG A 160 -1.83 -8.30 -0.88
CA ARG A 160 -0.71 -8.14 -1.82
C ARG A 160 0.21 -9.37 -1.81
N LEU A 161 0.54 -9.92 -0.65
CA LEU A 161 1.31 -11.17 -0.54
C LEU A 161 0.57 -12.33 -1.22
N VAL A 162 -0.71 -12.52 -0.91
CA VAL A 162 -1.54 -13.58 -1.48
C VAL A 162 -1.62 -13.47 -2.99
N ASN A 163 -1.94 -12.27 -3.51
CA ASN A 163 -2.07 -12.04 -4.94
C ASN A 163 -0.74 -12.26 -5.69
N SER A 164 0.37 -11.80 -5.10
CA SER A 164 1.69 -12.01 -5.69
C SER A 164 2.07 -13.49 -5.75
N CYS A 165 1.89 -14.23 -4.65
CA CYS A 165 2.17 -15.67 -4.62
C CYS A 165 1.30 -16.44 -5.62
N ARG A 166 0.03 -16.07 -5.79
CA ARG A 166 -0.87 -16.65 -6.79
C ARG A 166 -0.43 -16.36 -8.22
N MET A 167 0.04 -15.13 -8.48
CA MET A 167 0.56 -14.77 -9.81
C MET A 167 1.86 -15.50 -10.15
N ILE A 168 2.73 -15.71 -9.15
CA ILE A 168 4.00 -16.44 -9.31
C ILE A 168 3.73 -17.94 -9.48
N GLY A 169 2.80 -18.52 -8.72
CA GLY A 169 2.38 -19.91 -8.83
C GLY A 169 3.33 -20.91 -8.16
N GLU A 170 4.27 -20.42 -7.36
CA GLU A 170 5.27 -21.22 -6.65
C GLU A 170 5.01 -21.25 -5.14
N PRO A 171 5.49 -22.27 -4.40
CA PRO A 171 5.38 -22.31 -2.97
C PRO A 171 6.02 -21.09 -2.30
N CYS A 172 5.37 -20.57 -1.25
CA CYS A 172 5.84 -19.44 -0.47
C CYS A 172 6.51 -19.91 0.83
N TYR A 173 7.65 -19.31 1.14
CA TYR A 173 8.41 -19.59 2.36
C TYR A 173 8.76 -18.27 3.06
N LYS A 174 8.45 -18.16 4.35
CA LYS A 174 9.01 -17.11 5.19
C LYS A 174 10.48 -17.44 5.44
N ILE A 175 11.38 -16.59 4.98
CA ILE A 175 12.84 -16.77 5.09
C ILE A 175 13.47 -15.83 6.10
N ARG A 176 12.74 -14.78 6.54
CA ARG A 176 13.14 -13.84 7.57
C ARG A 176 11.89 -13.19 8.17
N GLY A 177 12.00 -12.78 9.41
CA GLY A 177 11.01 -11.96 10.09
C GLY A 177 11.12 -12.16 11.59
N VAL A 178 11.38 -11.07 12.28
CA VAL A 178 11.36 -10.96 13.72
C VAL A 178 10.44 -9.79 14.06
N GLU A 179 9.81 -9.82 15.19
CA GLU A 179 8.96 -8.74 15.68
C GLU A 179 9.61 -7.36 15.43
N ARG A 180 8.88 -6.43 14.85
CA ARG A 180 9.32 -5.05 14.52
C ARG A 180 10.38 -4.92 13.41
N GLN A 181 10.66 -5.97 12.66
CA GLN A 181 11.53 -5.94 11.48
C GLN A 181 10.74 -6.29 10.21
N SER A 182 11.36 -6.11 9.05
CA SER A 182 10.77 -6.54 7.79
C SER A 182 10.65 -8.07 7.71
N PHE A 183 9.54 -8.54 7.16
CA PHE A 183 9.30 -9.95 6.89
C PHE A 183 9.58 -10.26 5.43
N HIS A 184 10.41 -11.26 5.16
CA HIS A 184 10.80 -11.66 3.82
C HIS A 184 10.18 -13.01 3.47
N PHE A 185 9.51 -13.04 2.32
CA PHE A 185 8.84 -14.22 1.80
C PHE A 185 9.44 -14.59 0.45
N LYS A 186 10.03 -15.77 0.34
CA LYS A 186 10.56 -16.32 -0.91
C LYS A 186 9.46 -17.08 -1.64
N CYS A 187 9.21 -16.70 -2.89
CA CYS A 187 8.25 -17.39 -3.76
C CYS A 187 8.89 -17.57 -5.14
N GLY A 188 9.34 -18.79 -5.46
CA GLY A 188 10.20 -19.06 -6.61
C GLY A 188 11.47 -18.20 -6.58
N ASP A 189 11.76 -17.50 -7.67
CA ASP A 189 12.92 -16.59 -7.75
C ASP A 189 12.68 -15.22 -7.10
N PHE A 190 11.43 -14.88 -6.76
CA PHE A 190 11.07 -13.59 -6.17
C PHE A 190 11.20 -13.60 -4.65
N THR A 191 11.54 -12.44 -4.11
CA THR A 191 11.40 -12.15 -2.69
C THR A 191 10.42 -11.00 -2.48
N ILE A 192 9.43 -11.23 -1.63
CA ILE A 192 8.43 -10.25 -1.23
C ILE A 192 8.77 -9.82 0.21
N VAL A 193 8.83 -8.53 0.45
CA VAL A 193 9.11 -7.96 1.77
C VAL A 193 7.89 -7.18 2.24
N LEU A 194 7.47 -7.44 3.47
CA LEU A 194 6.41 -6.69 4.13
C LEU A 194 6.93 -6.04 5.42
N MET A 195 6.54 -4.79 5.64
CA MET A 195 6.82 -4.07 6.88
C MET A 195 5.63 -4.23 7.83
N PRO A 196 5.83 -4.81 9.04
CA PRO A 196 4.75 -4.94 10.01
C PRO A 196 4.35 -3.59 10.59
N MET A 197 3.12 -3.49 11.06
CA MET A 197 2.59 -2.32 11.76
C MET A 197 3.04 -2.32 13.22
N MET A 198 3.40 -1.14 13.76
CA MET A 198 4.11 -1.03 15.04
C MET A 198 3.21 -0.74 16.25
N SER A 199 2.00 -0.22 16.09
CA SER A 199 1.32 0.49 17.18
C SER A 199 -0.18 0.25 17.36
N GLN A 200 -0.78 -0.69 16.64
CA GLN A 200 -2.22 -0.95 16.74
C GLN A 200 -2.50 -2.36 17.24
N ASP A 201 -3.63 -2.56 17.90
CA ASP A 201 -4.07 -3.90 18.26
C ASP A 201 -4.58 -4.65 17.02
N ALA A 202 -4.38 -5.96 17.00
CA ALA A 202 -4.89 -6.79 15.93
C ALA A 202 -6.41 -6.98 16.07
N ASP A 203 -7.12 -6.90 14.95
CA ASP A 203 -8.55 -7.21 14.89
C ASP A 203 -8.79 -8.71 14.87
N TYR A 204 -7.86 -9.43 14.22
CA TYR A 204 -7.92 -10.88 14.07
C TYR A 204 -6.55 -11.53 14.19
N HIS A 205 -6.52 -12.79 14.62
CA HIS A 205 -5.30 -13.61 14.74
C HIS A 205 -5.34 -14.78 13.76
N ILE A 206 -4.28 -14.95 12.96
CA ILE A 206 -4.13 -16.07 12.03
C ILE A 206 -3.09 -17.04 12.59
N THR A 207 -3.50 -18.26 12.89
CA THR A 207 -2.61 -19.35 13.30
C THR A 207 -2.25 -20.18 12.05
N LEU A 208 -0.96 -20.23 11.72
CA LEU A 208 -0.39 -20.94 10.56
C LEU A 208 0.32 -22.23 11.01
#